data_6593d74b02dc2c701df24fd7086a3781
#
_entry.id   6593d74b02dc2c701df24fd7086a3781
#
_cell.length_a   1.000
_cell.length_b   1.000
_cell.length_c   1.000
_cell.angle_alpha   90.00
_cell.angle_beta   90.00
_cell.angle_gamma   90.00
#
_symmetry.space_group_name_H-M   'P 1'
#
loop_
_entity.id
_entity.type
_entity.pdbx_description
1 polymer ?
#
loop_
_entity_poly.entity_id
_entity_poly.type
_entity_poly.pdbx_seq_one_letter_code
_entity_poly.pdbx_strand_id
1 'polypeptide(L)'
;MDERKKILAAILAATLVFALALALGFSLSAAAAKRLPGRVEAALEKGDAAEAEKLIARLAEGGEKTAFENRLRLSEANALLESGEYRAAAAAFAALGDYEGAEEGFREALYRLAGQELQEGDFDTAQRRFEALGSYRDAADQALRAQLEKAGSLAADGRISDAFLLLYRLRDEAEARERALALAEQICGRRDLDAALAVARDLSSEELARRAELKAKREALPRGIVDAGFYHTLALKDDGTVLACGDDSFGQCGVEKWQRVRAVCAGAYHSVALFADGTVAAVGRNDEGQCETADWRGIVAIAAADYATFGLKADGSVVCCGYNDYYMLPDWPKVTMIAGGSYALAALREDGTALLSHESARSDDLTELVDVAVNTGCAVGLRADGTAVCAAAELSAWHELVAVDVSANAVLGLDAQGAVHAHFFRTGAGEDFSAPDDVVAMAAGGTHCVFVRSDGTLTAWGENGHGECEVAGWDLF
;
A
#
# COMPACT_ATOMS: atom_id res chain seq x y z
N MET A 1 -88.84 -47.79 -60.66
CA MET A 1 -88.44 -47.15 -59.40
C MET A 1 -87.96 -45.75 -59.72
N ASP A 2 -88.69 -44.79 -59.20
CA ASP A 2 -88.67 -43.38 -59.60
C ASP A 2 -87.26 -42.75 -59.50
N GLU A 3 -86.78 -42.10 -60.54
CA GLU A 3 -85.43 -41.44 -60.59
C GLU A 3 -85.27 -40.45 -59.44
N ARG A 4 -86.32 -39.82 -58.97
CA ARG A 4 -86.33 -38.96 -57.79
C ARG A 4 -85.90 -39.69 -56.50
N LYS A 5 -86.26 -40.99 -56.37
CA LYS A 5 -85.85 -41.79 -55.20
C LYS A 5 -84.40 -42.18 -55.28
N LYS A 6 -83.77 -42.36 -56.46
CA LYS A 6 -82.37 -42.64 -56.66
C LYS A 6 -81.53 -41.39 -56.36
N ILE A 7 -81.96 -40.21 -56.78
CA ILE A 7 -81.30 -38.94 -56.54
C ILE A 7 -81.36 -38.63 -55.02
N LEU A 8 -82.50 -38.83 -54.37
CA LEU A 8 -82.62 -38.61 -52.93
C LEU A 8 -81.78 -39.56 -52.10
N ALA A 9 -81.67 -40.81 -52.47
CA ALA A 9 -80.81 -41.81 -51.85
C ALA A 9 -79.31 -41.46 -52.05
N ALA A 10 -78.92 -40.93 -53.22
CA ALA A 10 -77.57 -40.49 -53.50
C ALA A 10 -77.19 -39.24 -52.69
N ILE A 11 -78.09 -38.29 -52.53
CA ILE A 11 -77.88 -37.09 -51.69
C ILE A 11 -77.78 -37.49 -50.21
N LEU A 12 -78.65 -38.37 -49.74
CA LEU A 12 -78.58 -38.88 -48.35
C LEU A 12 -77.24 -39.66 -48.05
N ALA A 13 -76.83 -40.47 -49.02
CA ALA A 13 -75.52 -41.14 -48.90
C ALA A 13 -74.31 -40.20 -48.87
N ALA A 14 -74.33 -39.18 -49.77
CA ALA A 14 -73.28 -38.14 -49.78
C ALA A 14 -73.21 -37.30 -48.51
N THR A 15 -74.46 -36.91 -48.00
CA THR A 15 -74.50 -36.18 -46.68
C THR A 15 -74.03 -37.05 -45.51
N LEU A 16 -74.38 -38.35 -45.56
CA LEU A 16 -73.86 -39.29 -44.49
C LEU A 16 -72.39 -39.50 -44.55
N VAL A 17 -71.81 -39.62 -45.75
CA VAL A 17 -70.33 -39.72 -45.91
C VAL A 17 -69.67 -38.41 -45.52
N PHE A 18 -70.22 -37.24 -45.84
CA PHE A 18 -69.66 -35.97 -45.39
C PHE A 18 -69.80 -35.76 -43.91
N ALA A 19 -70.90 -36.15 -43.28
CA ALA A 19 -71.06 -36.12 -41.81
C ALA A 19 -70.09 -37.10 -41.09
N LEU A 20 -69.89 -38.32 -41.64
CA LEU A 20 -68.91 -39.27 -41.11
C LEU A 20 -67.46 -38.74 -41.27
N ALA A 21 -67.14 -38.13 -42.41
CA ALA A 21 -65.87 -37.50 -42.63
C ALA A 21 -65.58 -36.35 -41.68
N LEU A 22 -66.60 -35.50 -41.45
CA LEU A 22 -66.51 -34.45 -40.42
C LEU A 22 -66.39 -35.01 -39.01
N ALA A 23 -67.16 -36.03 -38.65
CA ALA A 23 -67.09 -36.67 -37.35
C ALA A 23 -65.71 -37.37 -37.10
N LEU A 24 -65.23 -38.05 -38.15
CA LEU A 24 -63.87 -38.65 -38.10
C LEU A 24 -62.76 -37.56 -37.98
N GLY A 25 -62.89 -36.48 -38.74
CA GLY A 25 -62.02 -35.31 -38.68
C GLY A 25 -62.04 -34.68 -37.29
N PHE A 26 -63.21 -34.50 -36.70
CA PHE A 26 -63.38 -33.99 -35.32
C PHE A 26 -62.80 -34.96 -34.30
N SER A 27 -62.97 -36.28 -34.42
CA SER A 27 -62.46 -37.29 -33.52
C SER A 27 -60.93 -37.43 -33.59
N LEU A 28 -60.35 -37.33 -34.78
CA LEU A 28 -58.92 -37.32 -35.02
C LEU A 28 -58.26 -36.01 -34.48
N SER A 29 -58.93 -34.86 -34.65
CA SER A 29 -58.46 -33.57 -34.08
C SER A 29 -58.55 -33.57 -32.56
N ALA A 30 -59.60 -34.10 -31.97
CA ALA A 30 -59.77 -34.22 -30.54
C ALA A 30 -58.75 -35.20 -29.89
N ALA A 31 -58.45 -36.32 -30.58
CA ALA A 31 -57.42 -37.25 -30.14
C ALA A 31 -55.99 -36.67 -30.26
N ALA A 32 -55.76 -35.87 -31.29
CA ALA A 32 -54.50 -35.13 -31.45
C ALA A 32 -54.33 -34.03 -30.40
N ALA A 33 -55.43 -33.30 -30.08
CA ALA A 33 -55.45 -32.31 -29.05
C ALA A 33 -55.16 -32.89 -27.63
N LYS A 34 -55.74 -34.06 -27.31
CA LYS A 34 -55.47 -34.77 -26.05
C LYS A 34 -54.00 -35.23 -25.88
N ARG A 35 -53.25 -35.40 -26.96
CA ARG A 35 -51.82 -35.83 -26.93
C ARG A 35 -50.88 -34.64 -26.98
N LEU A 36 -51.37 -33.44 -27.20
CA LEU A 36 -50.55 -32.24 -27.37
C LEU A 36 -49.81 -31.84 -26.11
N PRO A 37 -50.41 -31.82 -24.89
CA PRO A 37 -49.67 -31.52 -23.66
C PRO A 37 -48.47 -32.46 -23.41
N GLY A 38 -48.64 -33.77 -23.60
CA GLY A 38 -47.54 -34.72 -23.43
C GLY A 38 -46.40 -34.56 -24.45
N ARG A 39 -46.70 -34.02 -25.64
CA ARG A 39 -45.66 -33.69 -26.63
C ARG A 39 -44.91 -32.39 -26.26
N VAL A 40 -45.59 -31.43 -25.70
CA VAL A 40 -44.99 -30.21 -25.15
C VAL A 40 -44.02 -30.59 -24.02
N GLU A 41 -44.49 -31.42 -23.09
CA GLU A 41 -43.68 -31.96 -21.98
C GLU A 41 -42.37 -32.59 -22.49
N ALA A 42 -42.48 -33.51 -23.46
CA ALA A 42 -41.34 -34.20 -24.04
C ALA A 42 -40.39 -33.28 -24.80
N ALA A 43 -40.85 -32.17 -25.38
CA ALA A 43 -40.01 -31.17 -26.02
C ALA A 43 -39.26 -30.33 -24.97
N LEU A 44 -39.94 -29.91 -23.88
CA LEU A 44 -39.31 -29.19 -22.77
C LEU A 44 -38.27 -30.03 -22.03
N GLU A 45 -38.54 -31.32 -21.79
CA GLU A 45 -37.57 -32.26 -21.16
C GLU A 45 -36.33 -32.48 -22.03
N LYS A 46 -36.44 -32.39 -23.34
CA LYS A 46 -35.31 -32.50 -24.29
C LYS A 46 -34.56 -31.18 -24.47
N GLY A 47 -35.04 -30.07 -23.91
CA GLY A 47 -34.49 -28.74 -24.13
C GLY A 47 -34.71 -28.20 -25.54
N ASP A 48 -35.70 -28.75 -26.33
CA ASP A 48 -36.03 -28.28 -27.68
C ASP A 48 -37.05 -27.13 -27.58
N ALA A 49 -36.52 -25.94 -27.30
CA ALA A 49 -37.35 -24.72 -27.14
C ALA A 49 -38.19 -24.39 -28.38
N ALA A 50 -37.62 -24.55 -29.58
CA ALA A 50 -38.29 -24.23 -30.83
C ALA A 50 -39.51 -25.16 -31.10
N GLU A 51 -39.36 -26.48 -30.85
CA GLU A 51 -40.46 -27.41 -30.97
C GLU A 51 -41.50 -27.22 -29.83
N ALA A 52 -41.02 -26.91 -28.61
CA ALA A 52 -41.91 -26.59 -27.49
C ALA A 52 -42.79 -25.36 -27.79
N GLU A 53 -42.23 -24.26 -28.24
CA GLU A 53 -42.93 -23.04 -28.61
C GLU A 53 -43.99 -23.32 -29.68
N LYS A 54 -43.63 -24.02 -30.75
CA LYS A 54 -44.54 -24.42 -31.83
C LYS A 54 -45.69 -25.30 -31.36
N LEU A 55 -45.44 -26.19 -30.40
CA LEU A 55 -46.48 -27.04 -29.82
C LEU A 55 -47.36 -26.28 -28.85
N ILE A 56 -46.81 -25.39 -28.02
CA ILE A 56 -47.56 -24.53 -27.08
C ILE A 56 -48.51 -23.61 -27.82
N ALA A 57 -48.09 -23.00 -28.95
CA ALA A 57 -48.95 -22.15 -29.78
C ALA A 57 -50.20 -22.84 -30.27
N ARG A 58 -50.24 -24.17 -30.29
CA ARG A 58 -51.36 -24.99 -30.72
C ARG A 58 -52.32 -25.40 -29.58
N LEU A 59 -51.95 -25.12 -28.33
CA LEU A 59 -52.81 -25.36 -27.17
C LEU A 59 -53.93 -24.33 -27.11
N ALA A 60 -55.10 -24.77 -26.56
CA ALA A 60 -56.18 -23.85 -26.27
C ALA A 60 -55.74 -22.85 -25.17
N GLU A 61 -56.27 -21.61 -25.25
CA GLU A 61 -56.04 -20.61 -24.22
C GLU A 61 -56.56 -21.12 -22.87
N GLY A 62 -55.78 -20.93 -21.82
CA GLY A 62 -56.10 -21.36 -20.46
C GLY A 62 -54.88 -21.59 -19.60
N GLY A 63 -55.07 -21.96 -18.34
CA GLY A 63 -54.01 -22.13 -17.35
C GLY A 63 -52.93 -23.13 -17.73
N GLU A 64 -53.29 -24.20 -18.46
CA GLU A 64 -52.32 -25.21 -18.90
C GLU A 64 -51.34 -24.61 -19.94
N LYS A 65 -51.83 -23.83 -20.89
CA LYS A 65 -51.01 -23.14 -21.89
C LYS A 65 -50.05 -22.15 -21.19
N THR A 66 -50.56 -21.33 -20.29
CA THR A 66 -49.77 -20.37 -19.51
C THR A 66 -48.68 -21.08 -18.67
N ALA A 67 -49.00 -22.24 -18.07
CA ALA A 67 -48.00 -23.02 -17.31
C ALA A 67 -46.86 -23.50 -18.20
N PHE A 68 -47.14 -23.97 -19.42
CA PHE A 68 -46.11 -24.39 -20.37
C PHE A 68 -45.31 -23.20 -20.93
N GLU A 69 -45.94 -22.05 -21.18
CA GLU A 69 -45.27 -20.81 -21.58
C GLU A 69 -44.25 -20.36 -20.50
N ASN A 70 -44.66 -20.34 -19.24
CA ASN A 70 -43.77 -19.97 -18.13
C ASN A 70 -42.62 -20.96 -17.94
N ARG A 71 -42.87 -22.27 -18.13
CA ARG A 71 -41.84 -23.30 -18.05
C ARG A 71 -40.83 -23.17 -19.19
N LEU A 72 -41.27 -22.84 -20.40
CA LEU A 72 -40.41 -22.57 -21.54
C LEU A 72 -39.55 -21.32 -21.26
N ARG A 73 -40.15 -20.20 -20.81
CA ARG A 73 -39.44 -18.97 -20.46
C ARG A 73 -38.41 -19.19 -19.33
N LEU A 74 -38.76 -20.04 -18.35
CA LEU A 74 -37.80 -20.41 -17.29
C LEU A 74 -36.62 -21.19 -17.88
N SER A 75 -36.85 -22.11 -18.80
CA SER A 75 -35.79 -22.84 -19.48
C SER A 75 -34.87 -21.93 -20.29
N GLU A 76 -35.46 -20.95 -21.02
CA GLU A 76 -34.74 -19.94 -21.78
C GLU A 76 -33.93 -19.01 -20.89
N ALA A 77 -34.46 -18.58 -19.74
CA ALA A 77 -33.75 -17.78 -18.75
C ALA A 77 -32.56 -18.53 -18.16
N ASN A 78 -32.72 -19.83 -17.87
CA ASN A 78 -31.63 -20.67 -17.43
C ASN A 78 -30.53 -20.84 -18.51
N ALA A 79 -30.91 -20.99 -19.77
CA ALA A 79 -29.98 -21.07 -20.88
C ALA A 79 -29.13 -19.76 -21.01
N LEU A 80 -29.77 -18.61 -20.87
CA LEU A 80 -29.08 -17.30 -20.82
C LEU A 80 -28.11 -17.20 -19.63
N LEU A 81 -28.50 -17.73 -18.46
CA LEU A 81 -27.65 -17.79 -17.30
C LEU A 81 -26.40 -18.66 -17.51
N GLU A 82 -26.58 -19.82 -18.14
CA GLU A 82 -25.54 -20.78 -18.48
C GLU A 82 -24.57 -20.25 -19.56
N SER A 83 -25.12 -19.48 -20.54
CA SER A 83 -24.31 -18.86 -21.60
C SER A 83 -23.49 -17.65 -21.14
N GLY A 84 -23.73 -17.16 -19.90
CA GLY A 84 -23.04 -15.98 -19.38
C GLY A 84 -23.73 -14.65 -19.73
N GLU A 85 -24.91 -14.68 -20.33
CA GLU A 85 -25.70 -13.50 -20.67
C GLU A 85 -26.52 -13.02 -19.45
N TYR A 86 -25.81 -12.73 -18.34
CA TYR A 86 -26.39 -12.52 -17.01
C TYR A 86 -27.44 -11.39 -16.96
N ARG A 87 -27.23 -10.32 -17.71
CA ARG A 87 -28.18 -9.20 -17.78
C ARG A 87 -29.49 -9.60 -18.46
N ALA A 88 -29.40 -10.36 -19.53
CA ALA A 88 -30.55 -10.90 -20.24
C ALA A 88 -31.29 -11.95 -19.40
N ALA A 89 -30.51 -12.85 -18.73
CA ALA A 89 -31.07 -13.84 -17.82
C ALA A 89 -31.85 -13.18 -16.67
N ALA A 90 -31.26 -12.18 -15.99
CA ALA A 90 -31.94 -11.43 -14.93
C ALA A 90 -33.29 -10.80 -15.43
N ALA A 91 -33.30 -10.18 -16.61
CA ALA A 91 -34.50 -9.64 -17.18
C ALA A 91 -35.54 -10.72 -17.48
N ALA A 92 -35.13 -11.87 -17.99
CA ALA A 92 -36.02 -13.01 -18.30
C ALA A 92 -36.65 -13.61 -17.03
N PHE A 93 -35.84 -13.81 -15.96
CA PHE A 93 -36.35 -14.27 -14.66
C PHE A 93 -37.30 -13.25 -14.02
N ALA A 94 -36.98 -11.94 -14.08
CA ALA A 94 -37.84 -10.88 -13.56
C ALA A 94 -39.22 -10.86 -14.25
N ALA A 95 -39.29 -11.17 -15.56
CA ALA A 95 -40.53 -11.25 -16.31
C ALA A 95 -41.42 -12.43 -15.92
N LEU A 96 -40.87 -13.44 -15.24
CA LEU A 96 -41.61 -14.59 -14.72
C LEU A 96 -42.33 -14.31 -13.39
N GLY A 97 -41.97 -13.22 -12.69
CA GLY A 97 -42.55 -12.84 -11.40
C GLY A 97 -42.45 -13.93 -10.35
N ASP A 98 -43.58 -14.28 -9.74
CA ASP A 98 -43.69 -15.26 -8.66
C ASP A 98 -43.64 -16.73 -9.14
N TYR A 99 -43.24 -16.99 -10.39
CA TYR A 99 -43.15 -18.35 -10.89
C TYR A 99 -42.03 -19.14 -10.16
N GLU A 100 -42.34 -20.38 -9.81
CA GLU A 100 -41.42 -21.24 -9.06
C GLU A 100 -40.03 -21.34 -9.74
N GLY A 101 -38.95 -21.02 -8.97
CA GLY A 101 -37.58 -21.00 -9.46
C GLY A 101 -37.13 -19.67 -10.10
N ALA A 102 -38.05 -18.75 -10.41
CA ALA A 102 -37.69 -17.48 -11.04
C ALA A 102 -36.94 -16.53 -10.09
N GLU A 103 -37.32 -16.48 -8.82
CA GLU A 103 -36.65 -15.62 -7.82
C GLU A 103 -35.22 -16.06 -7.58
N GLU A 104 -34.99 -17.36 -7.42
CA GLU A 104 -33.64 -17.91 -7.23
C GLU A 104 -32.77 -17.68 -8.47
N GLY A 105 -33.31 -17.95 -9.66
CA GLY A 105 -32.60 -17.68 -10.93
C GLY A 105 -32.28 -16.20 -11.13
N PHE A 106 -33.17 -15.30 -10.71
CA PHE A 106 -32.95 -13.86 -10.75
C PHE A 106 -31.80 -13.43 -9.83
N ARG A 107 -31.78 -13.93 -8.59
CA ARG A 107 -30.70 -13.65 -7.64
C ARG A 107 -29.36 -14.18 -8.15
N GLU A 108 -29.34 -15.38 -8.69
CA GLU A 108 -28.14 -15.98 -9.28
C GLU A 108 -27.62 -15.17 -10.46
N ALA A 109 -28.51 -14.74 -11.37
CA ALA A 109 -28.15 -13.90 -12.50
C ALA A 109 -27.56 -12.55 -12.07
N LEU A 110 -28.17 -11.90 -11.06
CA LEU A 110 -27.64 -10.66 -10.51
C LEU A 110 -26.29 -10.84 -9.81
N TYR A 111 -26.12 -11.96 -9.09
CA TYR A 111 -24.85 -12.27 -8.41
C TYR A 111 -23.71 -12.46 -9.42
N ARG A 112 -23.95 -13.25 -10.49
CA ARG A 112 -22.95 -13.44 -11.56
C ARG A 112 -22.68 -12.17 -12.35
N LEU A 113 -23.70 -11.36 -12.61
CA LEU A 113 -23.58 -10.07 -13.27
C LEU A 113 -22.72 -9.11 -12.44
N ALA A 114 -22.93 -9.04 -11.13
CA ALA A 114 -22.11 -8.25 -10.24
C ALA A 114 -20.66 -8.71 -10.22
N GLY A 115 -20.44 -10.04 -10.25
CA GLY A 115 -19.09 -10.62 -10.36
C GLY A 115 -18.38 -10.24 -11.67
N GLN A 116 -19.11 -10.20 -12.78
CA GLN A 116 -18.59 -9.74 -14.06
C GLN A 116 -18.24 -8.25 -14.03
N GLU A 117 -19.14 -7.39 -13.51
CA GLU A 117 -18.92 -5.95 -13.36
C GLU A 117 -17.70 -5.66 -12.48
N LEU A 118 -17.48 -6.45 -11.42
CA LEU A 118 -16.30 -6.37 -10.58
C LEU A 118 -15.00 -6.67 -11.36
N GLN A 119 -15.01 -7.70 -12.20
CA GLN A 119 -13.86 -8.04 -13.06
C GLN A 119 -13.60 -6.99 -14.16
N GLU A 120 -14.63 -6.33 -14.65
CA GLU A 120 -14.56 -5.26 -15.64
C GLU A 120 -14.11 -3.91 -15.01
N GLY A 121 -14.00 -3.83 -13.67
CA GLY A 121 -13.62 -2.62 -12.95
C GLY A 121 -14.77 -1.65 -12.67
N ASP A 122 -16.01 -2.03 -12.93
CA ASP A 122 -17.20 -1.23 -12.55
C ASP A 122 -17.57 -1.51 -11.09
N PHE A 123 -16.67 -1.09 -10.20
CA PHE A 123 -16.75 -1.37 -8.76
C PHE A 123 -18.03 -0.84 -8.11
N ASP A 124 -18.49 0.35 -8.52
CA ASP A 124 -19.68 0.99 -7.95
C ASP A 124 -20.97 0.26 -8.31
N THR A 125 -21.06 -0.26 -9.53
CA THR A 125 -22.23 -1.01 -9.96
C THR A 125 -22.23 -2.40 -9.35
N ALA A 126 -21.06 -3.06 -9.31
CA ALA A 126 -20.87 -4.36 -8.65
C ALA A 126 -21.26 -4.29 -7.17
N GLN A 127 -20.74 -3.31 -6.42
CA GLN A 127 -21.06 -3.09 -5.01
C GLN A 127 -22.56 -2.98 -4.78
N ARG A 128 -23.23 -2.07 -5.49
CA ARG A 128 -24.68 -1.85 -5.34
C ARG A 128 -25.51 -3.09 -5.61
N ARG A 129 -25.11 -3.93 -6.58
CA ARG A 129 -25.78 -5.18 -6.87
C ARG A 129 -25.58 -6.22 -5.79
N PHE A 130 -24.36 -6.37 -5.29
CA PHE A 130 -24.09 -7.27 -4.17
C PHE A 130 -24.84 -6.83 -2.89
N GLU A 131 -24.87 -5.53 -2.59
CA GLU A 131 -25.66 -4.98 -1.48
C GLU A 131 -27.16 -5.27 -1.62
N ALA A 132 -27.71 -5.15 -2.84
CA ALA A 132 -29.11 -5.45 -3.12
C ALA A 132 -29.45 -6.94 -2.93
N LEU A 133 -28.50 -7.83 -3.07
CA LEU A 133 -28.64 -9.27 -2.85
C LEU A 133 -28.64 -9.65 -1.36
N GLY A 134 -28.18 -8.77 -0.47
CA GLY A 134 -28.21 -8.94 0.98
C GLY A 134 -27.48 -10.19 1.44
N SER A 135 -28.20 -11.13 2.05
CA SER A 135 -27.63 -12.39 2.59
C SER A 135 -27.52 -13.52 1.54
N TYR A 136 -27.67 -13.22 0.24
CA TYR A 136 -27.54 -14.23 -0.80
C TYR A 136 -26.06 -14.63 -0.95
N ARG A 137 -25.75 -15.91 -0.68
CA ARG A 137 -24.37 -16.42 -0.69
C ARG A 137 -23.44 -15.54 0.16
N ASP A 138 -22.31 -15.13 -0.41
CA ASP A 138 -21.29 -14.23 0.14
C ASP A 138 -21.39 -12.81 -0.44
N ALA A 139 -22.59 -12.37 -0.88
CA ALA A 139 -22.77 -11.07 -1.54
C ALA A 139 -22.30 -9.89 -0.67
N ALA A 140 -22.45 -9.96 0.65
CA ALA A 140 -21.95 -8.92 1.55
C ALA A 140 -20.41 -8.83 1.52
N ASP A 141 -19.72 -9.98 1.52
CA ASP A 141 -18.25 -10.02 1.42
C ASP A 141 -17.77 -9.52 0.05
N GLN A 142 -18.49 -9.86 -1.03
CA GLN A 142 -18.19 -9.38 -2.37
C GLN A 142 -18.44 -7.87 -2.52
N ALA A 143 -19.44 -7.29 -1.84
CA ALA A 143 -19.66 -5.86 -1.79
C ALA A 143 -18.48 -5.13 -1.11
N LEU A 144 -17.99 -5.65 0.02
CA LEU A 144 -16.78 -5.13 0.67
C LEU A 144 -15.57 -5.24 -0.25
N ARG A 145 -15.38 -6.40 -0.89
CA ARG A 145 -14.30 -6.62 -1.84
C ARG A 145 -14.32 -5.59 -2.98
N ALA A 146 -15.49 -5.28 -3.55
CA ALA A 146 -15.62 -4.26 -4.59
C ALA A 146 -15.12 -2.88 -4.12
N GLN A 147 -15.38 -2.52 -2.86
CA GLN A 147 -14.87 -1.26 -2.28
C GLN A 147 -13.35 -1.30 -2.08
N LEU A 148 -12.79 -2.41 -1.65
CA LEU A 148 -11.34 -2.58 -1.47
C LEU A 148 -10.59 -2.53 -2.81
N GLU A 149 -11.12 -3.16 -3.85
CA GLU A 149 -10.56 -3.12 -5.21
C GLU A 149 -10.65 -1.70 -5.80
N LYS A 150 -11.77 -1.00 -5.58
CA LYS A 150 -11.91 0.42 -5.95
C LYS A 150 -10.86 1.29 -5.29
N ALA A 151 -10.62 1.11 -3.99
CA ALA A 151 -9.60 1.86 -3.28
C ALA A 151 -8.19 1.55 -3.84
N GLY A 152 -7.91 0.29 -4.18
CA GLY A 152 -6.66 -0.10 -4.85
C GLY A 152 -6.49 0.58 -6.21
N SER A 153 -7.53 0.62 -7.04
CA SER A 153 -7.51 1.30 -8.34
C SER A 153 -7.28 2.81 -8.17
N LEU A 154 -7.98 3.46 -7.25
CA LEU A 154 -7.78 4.88 -6.95
C LEU A 154 -6.34 5.19 -6.53
N ALA A 155 -5.75 4.34 -5.68
CA ALA A 155 -4.36 4.51 -5.25
C ALA A 155 -3.38 4.32 -6.42
N ALA A 156 -3.61 3.35 -7.29
CA ALA A 156 -2.81 3.12 -8.49
C ALA A 156 -2.88 4.29 -9.50
N ASP A 157 -4.02 4.97 -9.56
CA ASP A 157 -4.23 6.18 -10.38
C ASP A 157 -3.67 7.46 -9.72
N GLY A 158 -2.94 7.34 -8.60
CA GLY A 158 -2.39 8.48 -7.85
C GLY A 158 -3.43 9.25 -7.02
N ARG A 159 -4.66 8.78 -6.93
CA ARG A 159 -5.75 9.40 -6.15
C ARG A 159 -5.73 8.94 -4.70
N ILE A 160 -4.60 9.18 -4.03
CA ILE A 160 -4.30 8.64 -2.68
C ILE A 160 -5.32 9.12 -1.63
N SER A 161 -5.71 10.41 -1.66
CA SER A 161 -6.75 10.93 -0.74
C SER A 161 -8.08 10.21 -0.90
N ASP A 162 -8.54 10.00 -2.13
CA ASP A 162 -9.82 9.37 -2.40
C ASP A 162 -9.80 7.90 -1.94
N ALA A 163 -8.70 7.20 -2.23
CA ALA A 163 -8.46 5.83 -1.77
C ALA A 163 -8.46 5.75 -0.23
N PHE A 164 -7.73 6.64 0.42
CA PHE A 164 -7.67 6.72 1.89
C PHE A 164 -9.03 7.01 2.50
N LEU A 165 -9.75 8.02 2.01
CA LEU A 165 -11.08 8.37 2.53
C LEU A 165 -12.10 7.25 2.37
N LEU A 166 -12.01 6.46 1.29
CA LEU A 166 -12.83 5.28 1.11
C LEU A 166 -12.51 4.20 2.15
N LEU A 167 -11.23 3.87 2.32
CA LEU A 167 -10.77 2.88 3.30
C LEU A 167 -10.99 3.32 4.75
N TYR A 168 -10.86 4.61 5.05
CA TYR A 168 -11.14 5.15 6.38
C TYR A 168 -12.60 4.94 6.81
N ARG A 169 -13.55 4.99 5.87
CA ARG A 169 -14.98 4.68 6.15
C ARG A 169 -15.17 3.20 6.50
N LEU A 170 -14.30 2.34 6.00
CA LEU A 170 -14.32 0.89 6.20
C LEU A 170 -13.35 0.43 7.30
N ARG A 171 -12.83 1.34 8.12
CA ARG A 171 -11.75 1.08 9.10
C ARG A 171 -12.08 0.06 10.19
N ASP A 172 -13.34 -0.29 10.35
CA ASP A 172 -13.78 -1.34 11.27
C ASP A 172 -13.47 -2.74 10.69
N GLU A 173 -13.30 -2.85 9.38
CA GLU A 173 -12.86 -4.05 8.69
C GLU A 173 -11.32 -4.13 8.71
N ALA A 174 -10.78 -5.30 9.13
CA ALA A 174 -9.34 -5.45 9.38
C ALA A 174 -8.48 -5.16 8.14
N GLU A 175 -8.89 -5.66 6.97
CA GLU A 175 -8.15 -5.46 5.72
C GLU A 175 -8.21 -4.00 5.25
N ALA A 176 -9.37 -3.36 5.33
CA ALA A 176 -9.52 -1.94 5.00
C ALA A 176 -8.68 -1.04 5.91
N ARG A 177 -8.65 -1.35 7.20
CA ARG A 177 -7.85 -0.63 8.19
C ARG A 177 -6.35 -0.73 7.90
N GLU A 178 -5.85 -1.91 7.58
CA GLU A 178 -4.43 -2.12 7.27
C GLU A 178 -4.02 -1.37 6.00
N ARG A 179 -4.83 -1.44 4.96
CA ARG A 179 -4.62 -0.67 3.72
C ARG A 179 -4.70 0.85 3.97
N ALA A 180 -5.63 1.31 4.82
CA ALA A 180 -5.74 2.72 5.20
C ALA A 180 -4.51 3.21 5.97
N LEU A 181 -3.96 2.39 6.90
CA LEU A 181 -2.73 2.72 7.63
C LEU A 181 -1.51 2.85 6.71
N ALA A 182 -1.42 2.01 5.67
CA ALA A 182 -0.36 2.13 4.66
C ALA A 182 -0.46 3.44 3.86
N LEU A 183 -1.67 3.87 3.50
CA LEU A 183 -1.89 5.16 2.84
C LEU A 183 -1.69 6.35 3.81
N ALA A 184 -2.07 6.20 5.09
CA ALA A 184 -1.83 7.21 6.11
C ALA A 184 -0.34 7.53 6.25
N GLU A 185 0.51 6.51 6.19
CA GLU A 185 1.97 6.68 6.21
C GLU A 185 2.47 7.49 4.99
N GLN A 186 1.88 7.30 3.81
CA GLN A 186 2.19 8.12 2.63
C GLN A 186 1.71 9.57 2.77
N ILE A 187 0.57 9.79 3.43
CA ILE A 187 -0.08 11.10 3.56
C ILE A 187 0.63 11.97 4.60
N CYS A 188 0.92 11.42 5.78
CA CYS A 188 1.45 12.19 6.92
C CYS A 188 2.74 11.61 7.53
N GLY A 189 3.37 10.64 6.86
CA GLY A 189 4.64 10.04 7.30
C GLY A 189 4.52 9.08 8.48
N ARG A 190 3.30 8.75 8.93
CA ARG A 190 3.05 7.85 10.06
C ARG A 190 1.78 7.04 9.88
N ARG A 191 1.68 5.89 10.57
CA ARG A 191 0.51 5.00 10.52
C ARG A 191 -0.59 5.46 11.49
N ASP A 192 -1.08 6.67 11.29
CA ASP A 192 -2.10 7.33 12.13
C ASP A 192 -3.27 7.77 11.26
N LEU A 193 -4.43 7.12 11.42
CA LEU A 193 -5.61 7.37 10.58
C LEU A 193 -6.21 8.75 10.80
N ASP A 194 -6.21 9.26 12.03
CA ASP A 194 -6.84 10.53 12.36
C ASP A 194 -5.96 11.71 11.91
N ALA A 195 -4.64 11.59 12.07
CA ALA A 195 -3.70 12.54 11.53
C ALA A 195 -3.74 12.59 9.99
N ALA A 196 -3.76 11.41 9.35
CA ALA A 196 -3.88 11.34 7.90
C ALA A 196 -5.23 11.90 7.41
N LEU A 197 -6.32 11.73 8.16
CA LEU A 197 -7.62 12.29 7.82
C LEU A 197 -7.62 13.83 7.81
N ALA A 198 -6.96 14.44 8.79
CA ALA A 198 -6.82 15.89 8.86
C ALA A 198 -6.06 16.43 7.64
N VAL A 199 -4.95 15.78 7.30
CA VAL A 199 -4.11 16.16 6.15
C VAL A 199 -4.78 15.86 4.80
N ALA A 200 -5.40 14.69 4.63
CA ALA A 200 -5.99 14.25 3.35
C ALA A 200 -7.19 15.11 2.89
N ARG A 201 -7.83 15.85 3.79
CA ARG A 201 -8.92 16.76 3.46
C ARG A 201 -8.44 18.06 2.82
N ASP A 202 -7.22 18.48 3.16
CA ASP A 202 -6.68 19.79 2.79
C ASP A 202 -5.66 19.70 1.64
N LEU A 203 -5.09 18.50 1.36
CA LEU A 203 -4.08 18.31 0.34
C LEU A 203 -4.68 17.98 -1.04
N SER A 204 -4.09 18.57 -2.08
CA SER A 204 -4.36 18.19 -3.46
C SER A 204 -3.79 16.80 -3.80
N SER A 205 -4.33 16.15 -4.82
CA SER A 205 -3.80 14.86 -5.33
C SER A 205 -2.35 14.97 -5.80
N GLU A 206 -1.95 16.14 -6.32
CA GLU A 206 -0.58 16.42 -6.76
C GLU A 206 0.39 16.47 -5.58
N GLU A 207 0.02 17.14 -4.50
CA GLU A 207 0.83 17.19 -3.27
C GLU A 207 1.01 15.82 -2.62
N LEU A 208 -0.02 14.99 -2.66
CA LEU A 208 0.07 13.61 -2.14
C LEU A 208 0.96 12.71 -3.00
N ALA A 209 0.89 12.86 -4.32
CA ALA A 209 1.78 12.15 -5.24
C ALA A 209 3.26 12.56 -4.99
N ARG A 210 3.51 13.85 -4.78
CA ARG A 210 4.84 14.37 -4.41
C ARG A 210 5.35 13.76 -3.10
N ARG A 211 4.53 13.71 -2.04
CA ARG A 211 4.90 13.07 -0.76
C ARG A 211 5.22 11.60 -0.91
N ALA A 212 4.46 10.87 -1.73
CA ALA A 212 4.73 9.46 -2.02
C ALA A 212 6.07 9.28 -2.76
N GLU A 213 6.39 10.16 -3.71
CA GLU A 213 7.67 10.16 -4.41
C GLU A 213 8.84 10.45 -3.45
N LEU A 214 8.72 11.47 -2.61
CA LEU A 214 9.74 11.80 -1.59
C LEU A 214 9.95 10.62 -0.61
N LYS A 215 8.88 9.96 -0.19
CA LYS A 215 8.98 8.76 0.64
C LYS A 215 9.77 7.66 -0.07
N ALA A 216 9.43 7.35 -1.33
CA ALA A 216 10.12 6.33 -2.10
C ALA A 216 11.61 6.65 -2.29
N LYS A 217 11.95 7.91 -2.58
CA LYS A 217 13.33 8.37 -2.68
C LYS A 217 14.07 8.23 -1.35
N ARG A 218 13.46 8.66 -0.23
CA ARG A 218 14.05 8.52 1.11
C ARG A 218 14.30 7.06 1.49
N GLU A 219 13.37 6.16 1.17
CA GLU A 219 13.53 4.73 1.45
C GLU A 219 14.58 4.05 0.57
N ALA A 220 14.85 4.60 -0.61
CA ALA A 220 15.89 4.12 -1.52
C ALA A 220 17.30 4.60 -1.12
N LEU A 221 17.42 5.63 -0.27
CA LEU A 221 18.74 6.11 0.18
C LEU A 221 19.43 5.06 1.04
N PRO A 222 20.71 4.81 0.79
CA PRO A 222 21.51 3.95 1.66
C PRO A 222 21.69 4.63 3.02
N ARG A 223 21.38 3.90 4.09
CA ARG A 223 21.53 4.40 5.47
C ARG A 223 22.69 3.74 6.18
N GLY A 224 23.42 4.56 6.96
CA GLY A 224 24.56 4.08 7.74
C GLY A 224 25.72 3.55 6.91
N ILE A 225 25.83 3.99 5.65
CA ILE A 225 26.99 3.66 4.79
C ILE A 225 28.13 4.63 4.96
N VAL A 226 27.91 5.80 5.52
CA VAL A 226 28.92 6.80 5.85
C VAL A 226 28.57 7.45 7.18
N ASP A 227 29.55 7.75 7.97
CA ASP A 227 29.41 8.59 9.15
C ASP A 227 30.73 9.32 9.47
N ALA A 228 30.62 10.43 10.18
CA ALA A 228 31.73 11.31 10.51
C ALA A 228 31.78 11.56 12.02
N GLY A 229 32.87 11.17 12.66
CA GLY A 229 33.15 11.47 14.04
C GLY A 229 33.70 12.88 14.24
N PHE A 230 34.42 13.11 15.33
CA PHE A 230 34.97 14.45 15.55
C PHE A 230 36.16 14.70 14.59
N TYR A 231 37.06 13.73 14.42
CA TYR A 231 38.27 13.82 13.59
C TYR A 231 38.51 12.56 12.75
N HIS A 232 37.51 11.75 12.49
CA HIS A 232 37.62 10.55 11.64
C HIS A 232 36.37 10.33 10.83
N THR A 233 36.51 9.62 9.73
CA THR A 233 35.43 9.27 8.79
C THR A 233 35.34 7.76 8.66
N LEU A 234 34.12 7.24 8.60
CA LEU A 234 33.80 5.84 8.32
C LEU A 234 33.02 5.73 7.03
N ALA A 235 33.30 4.71 6.23
CA ALA A 235 32.46 4.36 5.10
C ALA A 235 32.33 2.85 4.94
N LEU A 236 31.12 2.39 4.69
CA LEU A 236 30.76 0.99 4.50
C LEU A 236 30.72 0.67 3.01
N LYS A 237 31.42 -0.36 2.57
CA LYS A 237 31.39 -0.86 1.20
C LYS A 237 30.25 -1.87 0.99
N ASP A 238 29.83 -2.05 -0.23
CA ASP A 238 28.82 -3.05 -0.64
C ASP A 238 29.19 -4.49 -0.26
N ASP A 239 30.51 -4.80 -0.17
CA ASP A 239 30.98 -6.11 0.25
C ASP A 239 30.90 -6.32 1.78
N GLY A 240 30.43 -5.32 2.53
CA GLY A 240 30.28 -5.35 3.99
C GLY A 240 31.59 -5.11 4.74
N THR A 241 32.63 -4.63 4.08
CA THR A 241 33.86 -4.14 4.73
C THR A 241 33.78 -2.63 5.00
N VAL A 242 34.60 -2.11 5.93
CA VAL A 242 34.56 -0.72 6.36
C VAL A 242 35.88 -0.04 6.07
N LEU A 243 35.83 1.16 5.54
CA LEU A 243 36.95 2.06 5.37
C LEU A 243 36.92 3.11 6.48
N ALA A 244 38.11 3.52 6.94
CA ALA A 244 38.28 4.60 7.92
C ALA A 244 39.48 5.47 7.57
N CYS A 245 39.39 6.76 7.84
CA CYS A 245 40.51 7.70 7.78
C CYS A 245 40.38 8.77 8.88
N GLY A 246 41.44 9.50 9.15
CA GLY A 246 41.47 10.54 10.14
C GLY A 246 42.32 10.14 11.37
N ASP A 247 41.99 10.77 12.51
CA ASP A 247 42.69 10.49 13.78
C ASP A 247 42.47 9.05 14.22
N ASP A 248 43.58 8.41 14.60
CA ASP A 248 43.62 7.02 15.12
C ASP A 248 44.32 6.94 16.51
N SER A 249 44.33 8.04 17.24
CA SER A 249 45.07 8.13 18.53
C SER A 249 44.52 7.17 19.59
N PHE A 250 43.25 6.74 19.44
CA PHE A 250 42.58 5.77 20.31
C PHE A 250 42.30 4.43 19.63
N GLY A 251 42.69 4.25 18.35
CA GLY A 251 42.38 3.06 17.56
C GLY A 251 41.00 3.08 16.94
N GLN A 252 40.38 4.27 16.76
CA GLN A 252 39.04 4.44 16.17
C GLN A 252 38.99 4.13 14.67
N CYS A 253 40.14 4.13 13.98
CA CYS A 253 40.24 3.69 12.60
C CYS A 253 40.54 2.18 12.44
N GLY A 254 40.65 1.42 13.53
CA GLY A 254 40.99 -0.02 13.54
C GLY A 254 39.85 -0.93 13.12
N VAL A 255 39.27 -0.70 11.95
CA VAL A 255 38.04 -1.34 11.44
C VAL A 255 38.25 -2.44 10.40
N GLU A 256 39.52 -2.73 10.02
CA GLU A 256 39.88 -3.59 8.87
C GLU A 256 39.43 -5.05 9.05
N LYS A 257 39.13 -5.49 10.27
CA LYS A 257 38.65 -6.84 10.57
C LYS A 257 37.12 -6.96 10.46
N TRP A 258 36.43 -5.86 10.33
CA TRP A 258 34.95 -5.87 10.22
C TRP A 258 34.52 -6.38 8.87
N GLN A 259 33.64 -7.36 8.87
CA GLN A 259 33.09 -7.99 7.70
C GLN A 259 31.60 -8.23 7.91
N ARG A 260 30.81 -8.23 6.85
CA ARG A 260 29.34 -8.39 6.92
C ARG A 260 28.68 -7.28 7.75
N VAL A 261 29.29 -6.11 7.75
CA VAL A 261 28.72 -4.92 8.35
C VAL A 261 27.49 -4.47 7.53
N ARG A 262 26.47 -3.99 8.22
CA ARG A 262 25.22 -3.50 7.66
C ARG A 262 25.06 -2.00 7.82
N ALA A 263 25.63 -1.43 8.88
CA ALA A 263 25.65 0.00 9.14
C ALA A 263 26.82 0.36 10.02
N VAL A 264 27.30 1.58 9.87
CA VAL A 264 28.33 2.19 10.72
C VAL A 264 27.82 3.46 11.37
N CYS A 265 28.34 3.81 12.54
CA CYS A 265 28.22 5.15 13.10
C CYS A 265 29.50 5.52 13.88
N ALA A 266 29.75 6.82 14.01
CA ALA A 266 30.93 7.40 14.62
C ALA A 266 30.56 8.29 15.79
N GLY A 267 31.18 8.08 16.96
CA GLY A 267 31.19 9.03 18.05
C GLY A 267 32.35 10.01 17.92
N ALA A 268 32.69 10.76 18.98
CA ALA A 268 33.81 11.69 18.90
C ALA A 268 35.12 10.97 18.58
N TYR A 269 35.42 9.86 19.29
CA TYR A 269 36.69 9.14 19.24
C TYR A 269 36.51 7.62 19.23
N HIS A 270 35.33 7.11 18.80
CA HIS A 270 35.09 5.69 18.65
C HIS A 270 34.23 5.42 17.45
N SER A 271 34.36 4.23 16.91
CA SER A 271 33.63 3.75 15.73
C SER A 271 32.81 2.54 16.10
N VAL A 272 31.61 2.43 15.49
CA VAL A 272 30.64 1.38 15.80
C VAL A 272 30.18 0.73 14.51
N ALA A 273 30.07 -0.59 14.50
CA ALA A 273 29.49 -1.36 13.40
C ALA A 273 28.32 -2.21 13.88
N LEU A 274 27.25 -2.18 13.11
CA LEU A 274 26.13 -3.12 13.21
C LEU A 274 26.31 -4.23 12.17
N PHE A 275 26.35 -5.47 12.63
CA PHE A 275 26.47 -6.63 11.74
C PHE A 275 25.11 -7.15 11.27
N ALA A 276 25.12 -7.91 10.18
CA ALA A 276 23.92 -8.48 9.57
C ALA A 276 23.13 -9.41 10.52
N ASP A 277 23.76 -9.98 11.54
CA ASP A 277 23.13 -10.84 12.54
C ASP A 277 22.55 -10.08 13.76
N GLY A 278 22.62 -8.75 13.75
CA GLY A 278 22.12 -7.89 14.83
C GLY A 278 23.06 -7.81 16.04
N THR A 279 24.32 -8.24 15.91
CA THR A 279 25.38 -7.95 16.88
C THR A 279 26.04 -6.61 16.58
N VAL A 280 26.74 -6.04 17.55
CA VAL A 280 27.44 -4.76 17.45
C VAL A 280 28.88 -4.89 17.93
N ALA A 281 29.80 -4.24 17.24
CA ALA A 281 31.15 -4.05 17.69
C ALA A 281 31.52 -2.57 17.70
N ALA A 282 32.37 -2.17 18.61
CA ALA A 282 32.92 -0.84 18.67
C ALA A 282 34.45 -0.88 18.93
N VAL A 283 35.15 0.09 18.36
CA VAL A 283 36.61 0.29 18.54
C VAL A 283 36.89 1.77 18.78
N GLY A 284 38.06 2.06 19.37
CA GLY A 284 38.45 3.43 19.69
C GLY A 284 38.49 3.68 21.18
N ARG A 285 38.26 4.92 21.58
CA ARG A 285 38.27 5.33 22.98
C ARG A 285 37.21 4.56 23.78
N ASN A 286 37.59 4.05 24.98
CA ASN A 286 36.70 3.27 25.84
C ASN A 286 36.83 3.62 27.33
N ASP A 287 37.30 4.82 27.66
CA ASP A 287 37.49 5.25 29.05
C ASP A 287 36.19 5.30 29.85
N GLU A 288 35.05 5.55 29.15
CA GLU A 288 33.73 5.62 29.72
C GLU A 288 32.92 4.34 29.47
N GLY A 289 33.48 3.31 28.82
CA GLY A 289 32.81 2.07 28.47
C GLY A 289 31.99 2.16 27.18
N GLN A 290 32.20 3.18 26.33
CA GLN A 290 31.40 3.41 25.09
C GLN A 290 31.61 2.33 24.03
N CYS A 291 32.60 1.46 24.15
CA CYS A 291 32.80 0.31 23.28
C CYS A 291 32.28 -1.01 23.87
N GLU A 292 31.58 -1.01 25.00
CA GLU A 292 31.10 -2.24 25.66
C GLU A 292 29.80 -2.77 25.03
N THR A 293 29.88 -3.13 23.77
CA THR A 293 28.74 -3.60 22.97
C THR A 293 28.68 -5.12 22.78
N ALA A 294 29.65 -5.88 23.34
CA ALA A 294 29.86 -7.30 23.06
C ALA A 294 28.64 -8.20 23.35
N ASP A 295 27.79 -7.82 24.33
CA ASP A 295 26.61 -8.57 24.74
C ASP A 295 25.32 -8.14 23.99
N TRP A 296 25.40 -7.15 23.12
CA TRP A 296 24.22 -6.65 22.40
C TRP A 296 23.77 -7.64 21.33
N ARG A 297 22.46 -7.92 21.31
CA ARG A 297 21.83 -8.83 20.36
C ARG A 297 20.49 -8.27 19.89
N GLY A 298 20.12 -8.60 18.65
CA GLY A 298 18.84 -8.18 18.07
C GLY A 298 18.76 -6.68 17.82
N ILE A 299 19.91 -6.03 17.62
CA ILE A 299 19.98 -4.62 17.29
C ILE A 299 19.58 -4.41 15.82
N VAL A 300 18.73 -3.44 15.59
CA VAL A 300 18.21 -3.10 14.24
C VAL A 300 18.74 -1.75 13.73
N ALA A 301 19.16 -0.86 14.63
CA ALA A 301 19.84 0.39 14.29
C ALA A 301 20.82 0.78 15.39
N ILE A 302 21.85 1.54 15.03
CA ILE A 302 22.88 2.06 15.94
C ILE A 302 22.98 3.57 15.79
N ALA A 303 23.39 4.23 16.86
CA ALA A 303 23.79 5.63 16.87
C ALA A 303 24.95 5.80 17.87
N ALA A 304 25.80 6.78 17.64
CA ALA A 304 26.85 7.14 18.55
C ALA A 304 26.76 8.63 18.89
N ALA A 305 27.10 8.94 20.13
CA ALA A 305 27.34 10.32 20.58
C ALA A 305 28.83 10.43 21.00
N ASP A 306 29.26 11.59 21.47
CA ASP A 306 30.68 11.82 21.75
C ASP A 306 31.33 10.68 22.60
N TYR A 307 30.62 10.24 23.65
CA TYR A 307 31.13 9.26 24.63
C TYR A 307 30.17 8.13 24.95
N ALA A 308 29.21 7.89 24.10
CA ALA A 308 28.22 6.83 24.31
C ALA A 308 27.78 6.18 22.98
N THR A 309 27.45 4.91 23.07
CA THR A 309 26.87 4.13 21.96
C THR A 309 25.46 3.69 22.29
N PHE A 310 24.57 3.75 21.31
CA PHE A 310 23.16 3.39 21.43
C PHE A 310 22.79 2.32 20.41
N GLY A 311 21.93 1.40 20.83
CA GLY A 311 21.36 0.37 19.97
C GLY A 311 19.85 0.34 20.10
N LEU A 312 19.16 0.44 18.98
CA LEU A 312 17.70 0.26 18.89
C LEU A 312 17.39 -1.23 18.63
N LYS A 313 16.48 -1.79 19.42
CA LYS A 313 15.95 -3.14 19.21
C LYS A 313 14.66 -3.11 18.40
N ALA A 314 14.30 -4.26 17.84
CA ALA A 314 13.08 -4.42 17.03
C ALA A 314 11.78 -4.16 17.81
N ASP A 315 11.79 -4.26 19.15
CA ASP A 315 10.65 -3.95 20.02
C ASP A 315 10.53 -2.45 20.35
N GLY A 316 11.41 -1.61 19.81
CA GLY A 316 11.46 -0.18 20.05
C GLY A 316 12.18 0.22 21.33
N SER A 317 12.80 -0.72 22.07
CA SER A 317 13.63 -0.41 23.21
C SER A 317 15.04 0.01 22.80
N VAL A 318 15.65 0.93 23.55
CA VAL A 318 17.01 1.45 23.32
C VAL A 318 17.93 0.95 24.41
N VAL A 319 19.07 0.38 24.01
CA VAL A 319 20.17 0.04 24.90
C VAL A 319 21.31 1.02 24.71
N CYS A 320 22.12 1.26 25.75
CA CYS A 320 23.28 2.15 25.67
C CYS A 320 24.47 1.62 26.49
N CYS A 321 25.64 2.08 26.13
CA CYS A 321 26.85 1.97 26.91
C CYS A 321 27.71 3.24 26.76
N GLY A 322 28.62 3.48 27.72
CA GLY A 322 29.44 4.69 27.79
C GLY A 322 28.91 5.69 28.83
N TYR A 323 29.36 6.93 28.73
CA TYR A 323 28.98 8.01 29.64
C TYR A 323 27.51 8.31 29.58
N ASN A 324 26.77 7.97 30.64
CA ASN A 324 25.30 7.95 30.63
C ASN A 324 24.62 9.12 31.39
N ASP A 325 25.40 9.93 32.11
CA ASP A 325 24.85 10.97 33.00
C ASP A 325 24.08 12.09 32.24
N TYR A 326 24.41 12.32 30.95
CA TYR A 326 23.73 13.28 30.09
C TYR A 326 22.56 12.69 29.28
N TYR A 327 22.57 11.38 29.07
CA TYR A 327 21.60 10.73 28.20
C TYR A 327 20.48 10.09 28.99
N MET A 328 19.98 10.73 30.05
CA MET A 328 18.87 10.17 30.80
C MET A 328 17.88 9.51 29.84
N LEU A 329 18.09 8.21 29.57
CA LEU A 329 17.18 7.40 28.77
C LEU A 329 15.98 7.10 29.67
N PRO A 330 14.90 7.90 29.62
CA PRO A 330 13.64 7.48 30.16
C PRO A 330 13.17 6.29 29.35
N ASP A 331 12.25 5.54 29.88
CA ASP A 331 11.57 4.48 29.16
C ASP A 331 10.86 5.10 27.94
N TRP A 332 11.58 5.20 26.82
CA TRP A 332 11.08 5.79 25.57
C TRP A 332 10.27 4.74 24.81
N PRO A 333 8.93 4.83 24.81
CA PRO A 333 8.11 3.84 24.17
C PRO A 333 8.02 4.07 22.65
N LYS A 334 7.94 2.98 21.89
CA LYS A 334 7.66 2.98 20.44
C LYS A 334 8.66 3.76 19.59
N VAL A 335 9.94 3.65 19.93
CA VAL A 335 11.01 4.26 19.13
C VAL A 335 11.17 3.50 17.81
N THR A 336 11.25 4.24 16.71
CA THR A 336 11.44 3.71 15.34
C THR A 336 12.78 4.10 14.73
N MET A 337 13.42 5.16 15.25
CA MET A 337 14.70 5.66 14.80
C MET A 337 15.46 6.29 15.97
N ILE A 338 16.78 6.21 15.94
CA ILE A 338 17.69 6.92 16.86
C ILE A 338 18.74 7.67 16.05
N ALA A 339 19.13 8.83 16.54
CA ALA A 339 20.23 9.65 16.01
C ALA A 339 21.07 10.19 17.15
N GLY A 340 22.38 10.04 17.05
CA GLY A 340 23.34 10.54 18.02
C GLY A 340 24.03 11.79 17.52
N GLY A 341 24.47 12.64 18.44
CA GLY A 341 25.28 13.81 18.16
C GLY A 341 26.05 14.22 19.40
N SER A 342 26.80 15.34 19.35
CA SER A 342 27.61 15.81 20.48
C SER A 342 26.74 15.94 21.72
N TYR A 343 26.98 15.10 22.74
CA TYR A 343 26.27 15.06 24.03
C TYR A 343 24.72 14.99 23.91
N ALA A 344 24.18 14.52 22.80
CA ALA A 344 22.74 14.46 22.58
C ALA A 344 22.33 13.15 21.88
N LEU A 345 21.15 12.67 22.24
CA LEU A 345 20.44 11.60 21.54
C LEU A 345 19.05 12.09 21.18
N ALA A 346 18.67 11.85 19.96
CA ALA A 346 17.27 11.96 19.48
C ALA A 346 16.71 10.58 19.22
N ALA A 347 15.42 10.41 19.50
CA ALA A 347 14.66 9.26 19.08
C ALA A 347 13.36 9.72 18.41
N LEU A 348 13.04 9.13 17.29
CA LEU A 348 11.79 9.34 16.60
C LEU A 348 10.80 8.25 16.99
N ARG A 349 9.59 8.61 17.38
CA ARG A 349 8.52 7.67 17.68
C ARG A 349 7.68 7.36 16.45
N GLU A 350 6.92 6.29 16.56
CA GLU A 350 5.95 5.85 15.54
C GLU A 350 4.92 6.96 15.21
N ASP A 351 4.59 7.84 16.17
CA ASP A 351 3.68 8.96 15.97
C ASP A 351 4.30 10.21 15.32
N GLY A 352 5.57 10.12 14.91
CA GLY A 352 6.29 11.24 14.28
C GLY A 352 6.74 12.32 15.25
N THR A 353 6.71 12.08 16.56
CA THR A 353 7.27 13.01 17.55
C THR A 353 8.72 12.65 17.86
N ALA A 354 9.59 13.66 17.99
CA ALA A 354 10.96 13.45 18.45
C ALA A 354 11.07 13.55 19.97
N LEU A 355 11.84 12.63 20.55
CA LEU A 355 12.30 12.67 21.92
C LEU A 355 13.77 13.07 21.93
N LEU A 356 14.14 13.98 22.81
CA LEU A 356 15.51 14.49 22.91
C LEU A 356 16.03 14.27 24.33
N SER A 357 17.24 13.74 24.44
CA SER A 357 17.90 13.55 25.74
C SER A 357 18.37 14.84 26.39
N HIS A 358 18.56 15.91 25.62
CA HIS A 358 19.05 17.19 26.09
C HIS A 358 18.06 18.33 25.87
N GLU A 359 17.81 19.16 26.89
CA GLU A 359 16.79 20.24 26.83
C GLU A 359 17.15 21.39 25.89
N SER A 360 18.43 21.67 25.69
CA SER A 360 18.88 22.77 24.83
C SER A 360 18.58 22.57 23.34
N ALA A 361 18.31 21.32 22.90
CA ALA A 361 17.95 21.00 21.54
C ALA A 361 16.43 21.00 21.32
N ARG A 362 15.62 21.25 22.36
CA ARG A 362 14.14 21.19 22.27
C ARG A 362 13.57 22.30 21.41
N SER A 363 12.64 21.92 20.56
CA SER A 363 11.75 22.79 19.82
C SER A 363 10.33 22.25 19.90
N ASP A 364 9.35 23.10 20.08
CA ASP A 364 7.93 22.72 20.11
C ASP A 364 7.44 22.23 18.72
N ASP A 365 8.21 22.48 17.65
CA ASP A 365 7.86 22.15 16.28
C ASP A 365 8.38 20.79 15.79
N LEU A 366 9.02 19.97 16.67
CA LEU A 366 9.56 18.65 16.31
C LEU A 366 8.47 17.57 16.32
N THR A 367 7.45 17.79 15.50
CA THR A 367 6.31 16.89 15.29
C THR A 367 6.11 16.60 13.81
N GLU A 368 5.39 15.53 13.50
CA GLU A 368 5.13 15.07 12.11
C GLU A 368 6.40 14.70 11.33
N LEU A 369 7.40 14.26 12.06
CA LEU A 369 8.72 13.98 11.50
C LEU A 369 8.78 12.57 10.93
N VAL A 370 9.62 12.44 9.90
CA VAL A 370 10.00 11.17 9.25
C VAL A 370 11.51 10.90 9.35
N ASP A 371 12.29 11.91 9.75
CA ASP A 371 13.71 11.82 10.04
C ASP A 371 14.11 12.85 11.08
N VAL A 372 15.19 12.60 11.83
CA VAL A 372 15.71 13.51 12.85
C VAL A 372 17.22 13.36 12.99
N ALA A 373 17.91 14.47 13.13
CA ALA A 373 19.30 14.51 13.54
C ALA A 373 19.48 15.51 14.70
N VAL A 374 20.52 15.32 15.51
CA VAL A 374 20.73 16.10 16.73
C VAL A 374 22.19 16.36 17.04
N ASN A 375 22.49 17.52 17.61
CA ASN A 375 23.71 17.80 18.34
C ASN A 375 23.38 18.55 19.65
N THR A 376 24.39 18.97 20.41
CA THR A 376 24.22 19.62 21.73
C THR A 376 23.31 20.85 21.71
N GLY A 377 23.30 21.62 20.64
CA GLY A 377 22.60 22.92 20.57
C GLY A 377 21.47 22.97 19.58
N CYS A 378 21.28 21.91 18.79
CA CYS A 378 20.32 21.92 17.70
C CYS A 378 19.78 20.51 17.42
N ALA A 379 18.48 20.41 17.22
CA ALA A 379 17.88 19.28 16.57
C ALA A 379 17.24 19.74 15.24
N VAL A 380 17.41 18.96 14.20
CA VAL A 380 16.76 19.16 12.92
C VAL A 380 15.81 18.02 12.65
N GLY A 381 14.57 18.33 12.27
CA GLY A 381 13.56 17.36 11.91
C GLY A 381 13.17 17.51 10.45
N LEU A 382 13.00 16.39 9.75
CA LEU A 382 12.47 16.33 8.39
C LEU A 382 11.00 15.89 8.43
N ARG A 383 10.13 16.63 7.76
CA ARG A 383 8.71 16.28 7.60
C ARG A 383 8.46 15.48 6.31
N ALA A 384 7.33 14.81 6.26
CA ALA A 384 6.92 13.98 5.11
C ALA A 384 6.78 14.78 3.80
N ASP A 385 6.51 16.08 3.89
CA ASP A 385 6.40 16.99 2.73
C ASP A 385 7.75 17.48 2.19
N GLY A 386 8.87 17.02 2.79
CA GLY A 386 10.20 17.43 2.38
C GLY A 386 10.64 18.78 2.94
N THR A 387 9.92 19.34 3.91
CA THR A 387 10.37 20.53 4.65
C THR A 387 11.17 20.13 5.89
N ALA A 388 12.13 20.96 6.29
CA ALA A 388 12.90 20.77 7.52
C ALA A 388 12.55 21.81 8.56
N VAL A 389 12.66 21.42 9.84
CA VAL A 389 12.48 22.31 11.00
C VAL A 389 13.70 22.23 11.91
N CYS A 390 14.16 23.39 12.36
CA CYS A 390 15.25 23.52 13.30
C CYS A 390 15.06 24.80 14.13
N ALA A 391 15.19 24.72 15.46
CA ALA A 391 15.07 25.89 16.31
C ALA A 391 16.22 26.88 16.15
N ALA A 392 17.39 26.41 15.73
CA ALA A 392 18.60 27.20 15.62
C ALA A 392 18.89 27.77 14.22
N ALA A 393 18.07 27.38 13.21
CA ALA A 393 18.30 27.76 11.82
C ALA A 393 16.99 28.03 11.08
N GLU A 394 16.97 29.04 10.21
CA GLU A 394 15.87 29.30 9.30
C GLU A 394 16.03 28.44 8.03
N LEU A 395 15.21 27.41 7.88
CA LEU A 395 15.29 26.41 6.81
C LEU A 395 14.09 26.46 5.86
N SER A 396 13.24 27.49 5.97
CA SER A 396 11.99 27.61 5.19
C SER A 396 12.18 27.64 3.66
N ALA A 397 13.39 27.97 3.20
CA ALA A 397 13.73 27.93 1.77
C ALA A 397 14.08 26.52 1.24
N TRP A 398 14.26 25.55 2.13
CA TRP A 398 14.62 24.19 1.74
C TRP A 398 13.36 23.36 1.46
N HIS A 399 13.33 22.74 0.29
CA HIS A 399 12.20 21.97 -0.18
C HIS A 399 12.64 20.63 -0.74
N GLU A 400 11.71 19.68 -0.80
CA GLU A 400 11.92 18.34 -1.38
C GLU A 400 13.04 17.54 -0.71
N LEU A 401 13.33 17.84 0.54
CA LEU A 401 14.37 17.12 1.27
C LEU A 401 13.98 15.65 1.49
N VAL A 402 14.99 14.79 1.42
CA VAL A 402 14.89 13.34 1.66
C VAL A 402 15.77 12.86 2.82
N ALA A 403 16.74 13.67 3.26
CA ALA A 403 17.52 13.44 4.46
C ALA A 403 17.96 14.76 5.08
N VAL A 404 18.21 14.73 6.39
CA VAL A 404 18.80 15.84 7.16
C VAL A 404 19.90 15.32 8.06
N ASP A 405 20.90 16.16 8.32
CA ASP A 405 21.94 15.87 9.31
C ASP A 405 22.41 17.17 9.97
N VAL A 406 23.06 17.09 11.11
CA VAL A 406 23.51 18.26 11.85
C VAL A 406 24.82 18.01 12.62
N SER A 407 25.75 18.91 12.44
CA SER A 407 27.01 18.96 13.20
C SER A 407 27.02 20.16 14.17
N ALA A 408 28.11 20.33 14.89
CA ALA A 408 28.34 21.50 15.70
C ALA A 408 28.39 22.81 14.89
N ASN A 409 28.68 22.74 13.61
CA ASN A 409 28.96 23.87 12.74
C ASN A 409 27.89 24.12 11.66
N ALA A 410 27.12 23.11 11.27
CA ALA A 410 26.17 23.22 10.17
C ALA A 410 24.98 22.28 10.29
N VAL A 411 23.87 22.69 9.71
CA VAL A 411 22.75 21.81 9.31
C VAL A 411 22.92 21.49 7.82
N LEU A 412 22.76 20.23 7.50
CA LEU A 412 22.76 19.73 6.11
C LEU A 412 21.39 19.19 5.74
N GLY A 413 20.97 19.42 4.50
CA GLY A 413 19.79 18.81 3.90
C GLY A 413 20.14 18.23 2.55
N LEU A 414 19.72 17.02 2.27
CA LEU A 414 19.82 16.37 0.95
C LEU A 414 18.44 16.41 0.30
N ASP A 415 18.37 16.95 -0.91
CA ASP A 415 17.11 16.96 -1.65
C ASP A 415 16.93 15.71 -2.55
N ALA A 416 15.74 15.58 -3.10
CA ALA A 416 15.36 14.46 -3.94
C ALA A 416 16.09 14.41 -5.31
N GLN A 417 16.82 15.47 -5.67
CA GLN A 417 17.63 15.57 -6.88
C GLN A 417 19.11 15.24 -6.59
N GLY A 418 19.48 14.99 -5.33
CA GLY A 418 20.86 14.73 -4.92
C GLY A 418 21.69 15.97 -4.67
N ALA A 419 21.05 17.15 -4.58
CA ALA A 419 21.75 18.38 -4.22
C ALA A 419 21.79 18.56 -2.70
N VAL A 420 22.90 19.08 -2.19
CA VAL A 420 23.12 19.32 -0.76
C VAL A 420 22.88 20.79 -0.43
N HIS A 421 22.02 21.03 0.55
CA HIS A 421 21.78 22.33 1.16
C HIS A 421 22.53 22.40 2.48
N ALA A 422 23.20 23.53 2.78
CA ALA A 422 23.93 23.71 4.02
C ALA A 422 23.62 25.07 4.67
N HIS A 423 23.41 25.07 5.99
CA HIS A 423 23.31 26.27 6.79
C HIS A 423 24.38 26.24 7.89
N PHE A 424 25.34 27.18 7.82
CA PHE A 424 26.43 27.26 8.79
C PHE A 424 26.09 28.21 9.94
N PHE A 425 26.31 27.77 11.18
CA PHE A 425 25.95 28.55 12.37
C PHE A 425 26.87 29.74 12.65
N ARG A 426 28.09 29.77 12.07
CA ARG A 426 29.04 30.85 12.23
C ARG A 426 29.11 31.73 10.98
N THR A 427 29.09 33.03 11.16
CA THR A 427 29.29 34.01 10.08
C THR A 427 30.65 33.81 9.43
N GLY A 428 30.69 33.69 8.10
CA GLY A 428 31.91 33.42 7.34
C GLY A 428 32.32 31.96 7.28
N ALA A 429 31.70 31.06 8.03
CA ALA A 429 31.87 29.64 7.85
C ALA A 429 31.15 29.20 6.56
N GLY A 430 31.78 28.35 5.77
CA GLY A 430 31.19 27.83 4.52
C GLY A 430 31.35 28.74 3.30
N GLU A 431 32.12 29.83 3.36
CA GLU A 431 32.41 30.65 2.18
C GLU A 431 33.05 29.84 1.04
N ASP A 432 33.81 28.80 1.40
CA ASP A 432 34.47 27.88 0.46
C ASP A 432 33.65 26.62 0.18
N PHE A 433 32.46 26.49 0.79
CA PHE A 433 31.64 25.31 0.60
C PHE A 433 31.04 25.27 -0.80
N SER A 434 31.41 24.24 -1.54
CA SER A 434 30.78 23.89 -2.81
C SER A 434 30.07 22.58 -2.64
N ALA A 435 28.73 22.64 -2.63
CA ALA A 435 27.92 21.45 -2.53
C ALA A 435 28.21 20.48 -3.69
N PRO A 436 28.50 19.22 -3.41
CA PRO A 436 28.61 18.23 -4.47
C PRO A 436 27.24 17.93 -5.06
N ASP A 437 27.22 17.57 -6.34
CA ASP A 437 26.02 17.10 -7.04
C ASP A 437 25.94 15.57 -6.93
N ASP A 438 24.72 15.05 -7.16
CA ASP A 438 24.47 13.61 -7.28
C ASP A 438 24.73 12.81 -6.01
N VAL A 439 24.45 13.43 -4.87
CA VAL A 439 24.66 12.83 -3.55
C VAL A 439 23.54 11.86 -3.20
N VAL A 440 23.91 10.70 -2.64
CA VAL A 440 22.96 9.67 -2.17
C VAL A 440 23.07 9.42 -0.66
N ALA A 441 24.17 9.84 -0.02
CA ALA A 441 24.30 9.82 1.43
C ALA A 441 25.23 10.93 1.90
N MET A 442 25.03 11.43 3.11
CA MET A 442 25.85 12.47 3.72
C MET A 442 26.00 12.20 5.21
N ALA A 443 27.07 12.72 5.77
CA ALA A 443 27.32 12.73 7.21
C ALA A 443 27.99 14.03 7.65
N ALA A 444 27.55 14.57 8.78
CA ALA A 444 28.07 15.80 9.37
C ALA A 444 28.82 15.50 10.66
N GLY A 445 30.16 15.52 10.61
CA GLY A 445 31.04 15.31 11.75
C GLY A 445 31.29 16.57 12.61
N GLY A 446 32.21 16.48 13.57
CA GLY A 446 32.56 17.59 14.45
C GLY A 446 33.11 18.80 13.70
N THR A 447 33.98 18.59 12.73
CA THR A 447 34.70 19.63 12.01
C THR A 447 34.66 19.50 10.49
N HIS A 448 34.09 18.40 9.97
CA HIS A 448 34.05 18.09 8.54
C HIS A 448 32.71 17.44 8.16
N CYS A 449 32.42 17.42 6.89
CA CYS A 449 31.26 16.75 6.29
C CYS A 449 31.72 15.81 5.18
N VAL A 450 31.02 14.71 5.00
CA VAL A 450 31.32 13.69 3.98
C VAL A 450 30.07 13.40 3.14
N PHE A 451 30.28 13.21 1.86
CA PHE A 451 29.22 13.01 0.87
C PHE A 451 29.55 11.81 -0.01
N VAL A 452 28.59 10.91 -0.17
CA VAL A 452 28.68 9.77 -1.08
C VAL A 452 27.84 10.09 -2.32
N ARG A 453 28.44 9.94 -3.50
CA ARG A 453 27.77 10.12 -4.78
C ARG A 453 27.11 8.82 -5.25
N SER A 454 26.22 8.93 -6.21
CA SER A 454 25.51 7.80 -6.80
C SER A 454 26.42 6.79 -7.52
N ASP A 455 27.62 7.20 -7.91
CA ASP A 455 28.66 6.33 -8.48
C ASP A 455 29.56 5.64 -7.44
N GLY A 456 29.27 5.80 -6.14
CA GLY A 456 30.04 5.22 -5.04
C GLY A 456 31.25 6.03 -4.61
N THR A 457 31.62 7.09 -5.33
CA THR A 457 32.77 7.95 -4.95
C THR A 457 32.40 8.88 -3.80
N LEU A 458 33.40 9.27 -3.01
CA LEU A 458 33.23 10.16 -1.87
C LEU A 458 33.93 11.50 -2.09
N THR A 459 33.32 12.53 -1.50
CA THR A 459 33.94 13.86 -1.32
C THR A 459 33.76 14.28 0.13
N ALA A 460 34.70 15.06 0.65
CA ALA A 460 34.63 15.62 1.99
C ALA A 460 34.95 17.12 1.96
N TRP A 461 34.42 17.85 2.93
CA TRP A 461 34.64 19.27 3.11
C TRP A 461 34.79 19.60 4.59
N GLY A 462 35.69 20.49 4.95
CA GLY A 462 35.94 20.94 6.31
C GLY A 462 37.38 20.86 6.70
N GLU A 463 37.66 20.76 8.03
CA GLU A 463 39.00 20.57 8.54
C GLU A 463 39.58 19.22 8.11
N ASN A 464 40.89 19.16 7.87
CA ASN A 464 41.62 17.95 7.48
C ASN A 464 42.97 17.87 8.21
N GLY A 465 43.02 18.40 9.43
CA GLY A 465 44.25 18.41 10.22
C GLY A 465 44.75 17.04 10.67
N HIS A 466 43.86 16.07 10.69
CA HIS A 466 44.13 14.67 11.09
C HIS A 466 43.98 13.69 9.92
N GLY A 467 43.64 14.17 8.70
CA GLY A 467 43.37 13.32 7.54
C GLY A 467 41.91 12.84 7.46
N GLU A 468 40.99 13.47 8.17
CA GLU A 468 39.58 13.10 8.25
C GLU A 468 38.82 13.29 6.94
N CYS A 469 39.34 14.12 6.02
CA CYS A 469 38.82 14.30 4.67
C CYS A 469 39.60 13.49 3.60
N GLU A 470 40.47 12.59 3.95
CA GLU A 470 41.26 11.78 3.01
C GLU A 470 40.46 10.61 2.44
N VAL A 471 39.31 10.91 1.86
CA VAL A 471 38.36 9.95 1.24
C VAL A 471 38.57 9.82 -0.28
N ALA A 472 39.54 10.55 -0.84
CA ALA A 472 39.82 10.50 -2.26
C ALA A 472 40.25 9.08 -2.71
N GLY A 473 39.57 8.55 -3.73
CA GLY A 473 39.79 7.19 -4.22
C GLY A 473 39.02 6.09 -3.48
N TRP A 474 38.19 6.44 -2.51
CA TRP A 474 37.22 5.52 -1.98
C TRP A 474 36.08 5.29 -2.97
N ASP A 475 35.72 4.04 -3.14
CA ASP A 475 34.62 3.57 -3.97
C ASP A 475 33.84 2.53 -3.16
N LEU A 476 32.58 2.79 -2.93
CA LEU A 476 31.73 1.98 -2.04
C LEU A 476 30.92 0.93 -2.77
N PHE A 477 30.67 1.09 -4.11
CA PHE A 477 29.76 0.26 -4.89
C PHE A 477 30.48 -0.65 -5.87
#